data_2c613ab2e68b5cb7dfdb1f44ad3bc249
#
_entry.id   2c613ab2e68b5cb7dfdb1f44ad3bc249
#
_cell.length_a   1.000
_cell.length_b   1.000
_cell.length_c   1.000
_cell.angle_alpha   90.00
_cell.angle_beta   90.00
_cell.angle_gamma   90.00
#
_symmetry.space_group_name_H-M   'P 1'
#
loop_
_entity.id
_entity.type
_entity.pdbx_description
1 polymer ?
#
loop_
_entity_poly.entity_id
_entity_poly.type
_entity_poly.pdbx_seq_one_letter_code
_entity_poly.pdbx_strand_id
1 'polypeptide(L)'
;MVIRLLCAMLIFCTFQSVAIADDVQCVENTRRYADEICSALAAERLPLEFSMLAVAESCGKPDAISKSGAAGLWQLMPATARRFGINPKDRTDARKSSIAAAQYIASLYRRFGDVAWTVAAYNAGGHNLERATGFRRGLGIEAARVMPEAYALAKAVGWLIRKHGNICE
;
A
#
# COMPACT_ATOMS: atom_id res chain seq x y z
N MET A 1 -16.80 14.36 -23.88
CA MET A 1 -15.66 13.50 -23.52
C MET A 1 -15.12 13.93 -22.13
N VAL A 2 -15.97 13.86 -21.07
CA VAL A 2 -15.65 14.39 -19.70
C VAL A 2 -16.28 13.53 -18.58
N ILE A 3 -16.57 12.23 -18.82
CA ILE A 3 -17.32 11.41 -17.84
C ILE A 3 -16.49 10.23 -17.25
N ARG A 4 -15.18 10.22 -17.39
CA ARG A 4 -14.34 9.11 -16.83
C ARG A 4 -13.40 9.49 -15.69
N LEU A 5 -13.48 10.72 -15.16
CA LEU A 5 -12.61 11.19 -14.04
C LEU A 5 -13.30 11.20 -12.67
N LEU A 6 -14.55 10.82 -12.54
CA LEU A 6 -15.32 10.96 -11.29
C LEU A 6 -15.34 9.71 -10.38
N CYS A 7 -14.73 8.60 -10.77
CA CYS A 7 -14.75 7.37 -9.95
C CYS A 7 -13.59 7.21 -8.96
N ALA A 8 -12.51 7.99 -9.08
CA ALA A 8 -11.35 7.90 -8.17
C ALA A 8 -11.53 8.75 -6.90
N MET A 9 -12.46 9.69 -6.90
CA MET A 9 -12.57 10.73 -5.85
C MET A 9 -13.27 10.29 -4.54
N LEU A 10 -13.82 9.07 -4.46
CA LEU A 10 -14.63 8.65 -3.31
C LEU A 10 -13.95 7.68 -2.33
N ILE A 11 -12.71 7.25 -2.60
CA ILE A 11 -12.02 6.29 -1.73
C ILE A 11 -11.24 7.00 -0.61
N PHE A 12 -10.86 8.24 -0.82
CA PHE A 12 -10.00 8.99 0.12
C PHE A 12 -10.77 9.80 1.17
N CYS A 13 -12.09 9.96 1.05
CA CYS A 13 -12.86 10.82 1.96
C CYS A 13 -13.07 10.24 3.36
N THR A 14 -12.67 8.97 3.61
CA THR A 14 -12.75 8.36 4.96
C THR A 14 -11.40 8.33 5.69
N PHE A 15 -10.28 8.51 4.99
CA PHE A 15 -8.95 8.42 5.61
C PHE A 15 -8.41 9.78 6.12
N GLN A 16 -8.90 10.89 5.61
CA GLN A 16 -8.45 12.24 6.04
C GLN A 16 -9.01 12.70 7.39
N SER A 17 -9.92 11.94 8.00
CA SER A 17 -10.54 12.28 9.29
C SER A 17 -10.16 11.32 10.42
N VAL A 18 -9.31 10.31 10.17
CA VAL A 18 -8.76 9.50 11.27
C VAL A 18 -7.67 10.34 11.93
N ALA A 19 -8.12 11.07 12.95
CA ALA A 19 -7.26 11.87 13.80
C ALA A 19 -6.11 11.00 14.34
N ILE A 20 -4.97 11.64 14.52
CA ILE A 20 -3.71 11.21 15.12
C ILE A 20 -3.82 10.32 16.39
N ALA A 21 -5.02 10.15 16.94
CA ALA A 21 -5.31 9.29 18.10
C ALA A 21 -5.40 7.78 17.75
N ASP A 22 -5.65 7.43 16.47
CA ASP A 22 -5.89 6.03 16.07
C ASP A 22 -4.70 5.33 15.43
N ASP A 23 -3.60 6.03 15.14
CA ASP A 23 -2.45 5.41 14.46
C ASP A 23 -1.74 4.36 15.32
N VAL A 24 -1.62 4.59 16.63
CA VAL A 24 -1.09 3.61 17.57
C VAL A 24 -1.94 2.35 17.57
N GLN A 25 -3.27 2.51 17.58
CA GLN A 25 -4.18 1.37 17.54
C GLN A 25 -4.11 0.63 16.20
N CYS A 26 -3.94 1.33 15.10
CA CYS A 26 -3.75 0.71 13.79
C CYS A 26 -2.45 -0.09 13.70
N VAL A 27 -1.36 0.43 14.27
CA VAL A 27 -0.09 -0.29 14.40
C VAL A 27 -0.28 -1.56 15.23
N GLU A 28 -0.88 -1.47 16.43
CA GLU A 28 -1.10 -2.62 17.30
C GLU A 28 -2.04 -3.67 16.68
N ASN A 29 -3.08 -3.23 15.99
CA ASN A 29 -3.96 -4.15 15.26
C ASN A 29 -3.19 -4.91 14.17
N THR A 30 -2.32 -4.22 13.44
CA THR A 30 -1.53 -4.82 12.35
C THR A 30 -0.42 -5.71 12.90
N ARG A 31 0.14 -5.39 14.06
CA ARG A 31 1.18 -6.18 14.75
C ARG A 31 0.74 -7.62 15.04
N ARG A 32 -0.56 -7.88 15.15
CA ARG A 32 -1.11 -9.24 15.28
C ARG A 32 -0.81 -10.15 14.10
N TYR A 33 -0.45 -9.58 12.97
CA TYR A 33 -0.12 -10.26 11.70
C TYR A 33 1.35 -10.07 11.33
N ALA A 34 2.20 -9.70 12.30
CA ALA A 34 3.61 -9.41 12.05
C ALA A 34 4.33 -10.61 11.43
N ASP A 35 4.08 -11.83 11.92
CA ASP A 35 4.73 -13.03 11.41
C ASP A 35 4.45 -13.24 9.92
N GLU A 36 3.20 -13.10 9.49
CA GLU A 36 2.80 -13.27 8.10
C GLU A 36 3.34 -12.14 7.21
N ILE A 37 3.30 -10.92 7.70
CA ILE A 37 3.75 -9.73 6.97
C ILE A 37 5.26 -9.76 6.83
N CYS A 38 5.98 -9.92 7.95
CA CYS A 38 7.43 -9.79 7.98
C CYS A 38 8.13 -10.96 7.28
N SER A 39 7.63 -12.19 7.47
CA SER A 39 8.18 -13.33 6.73
C SER A 39 7.99 -13.21 5.22
N ALA A 40 6.84 -12.67 4.77
CA ALA A 40 6.60 -12.44 3.35
C ALA A 40 7.52 -11.35 2.76
N LEU A 41 7.71 -10.24 3.48
CA LEU A 41 8.63 -9.17 3.07
C LEU A 41 10.09 -9.66 3.04
N ALA A 42 10.51 -10.40 4.06
CA ALA A 42 11.86 -10.96 4.16
C ALA A 42 12.13 -11.98 3.02
N ALA A 43 11.15 -12.81 2.66
CA ALA A 43 11.27 -13.76 1.56
C ALA A 43 11.57 -13.08 0.21
N GLU A 44 11.01 -11.88 0.00
CA GLU A 44 11.26 -11.05 -1.17
C GLU A 44 12.46 -10.08 -1.00
N ARG A 45 13.18 -10.15 0.12
CA ARG A 45 14.32 -9.28 0.49
C ARG A 45 13.95 -7.78 0.43
N LEU A 46 12.74 -7.47 0.86
CA LEU A 46 12.23 -6.10 0.91
C LEU A 46 12.59 -5.40 2.22
N PRO A 47 12.76 -4.06 2.21
CA PRO A 47 12.77 -3.26 3.44
C PRO A 47 11.54 -3.54 4.30
N LEU A 48 11.73 -3.78 5.61
CA LEU A 48 10.64 -4.11 6.54
C LEU A 48 9.70 -2.93 6.78
N GLU A 49 10.14 -1.72 6.46
CA GLU A 49 9.33 -0.49 6.45
C GLU A 49 8.07 -0.61 5.58
N PHE A 50 8.06 -1.50 4.57
CA PHE A 50 6.85 -1.77 3.79
C PHE A 50 5.73 -2.40 4.62
N SER A 51 6.01 -2.92 5.81
CA SER A 51 4.97 -3.36 6.74
C SER A 51 4.00 -2.25 7.12
N MET A 52 4.47 -0.99 7.14
CA MET A 52 3.64 0.17 7.43
C MET A 52 2.64 0.51 6.32
N LEU A 53 2.82 -0.06 5.13
CA LEU A 53 1.80 0.02 4.07
C LEU A 53 0.54 -0.75 4.47
N ALA A 54 0.66 -1.95 5.08
CA ALA A 54 -0.50 -2.69 5.58
C ALA A 54 -1.24 -1.92 6.69
N VAL A 55 -0.51 -1.20 7.56
CA VAL A 55 -1.10 -0.29 8.56
C VAL A 55 -1.94 0.78 7.86
N ALA A 56 -1.38 1.45 6.87
CA ALA A 56 -2.03 2.54 6.15
C ALA A 56 -3.24 2.07 5.32
N GLU A 57 -3.21 0.87 4.76
CA GLU A 57 -4.26 0.35 3.88
C GLU A 57 -5.50 -0.13 4.62
N SER A 58 -5.35 -0.77 5.77
CA SER A 58 -6.47 -1.45 6.44
C SER A 58 -6.61 -1.16 7.93
N CYS A 59 -5.64 -0.47 8.55
CA CYS A 59 -5.58 -0.35 10.01
C CYS A 59 -5.59 -1.74 10.71
N GLY A 60 -4.95 -2.75 10.09
CA GLY A 60 -4.87 -4.11 10.60
C GLY A 60 -6.17 -4.90 10.52
N LYS A 61 -7.09 -4.55 9.63
CA LYS A 61 -8.38 -5.26 9.43
C LYS A 61 -8.26 -6.23 8.26
N PRO A 62 -8.13 -7.54 8.50
CA PRO A 62 -7.92 -8.52 7.42
C PRO A 62 -9.18 -8.73 6.57
N ASP A 63 -10.35 -8.43 7.09
CA ASP A 63 -11.66 -8.54 6.42
C ASP A 63 -12.13 -7.23 5.76
N ALA A 64 -11.32 -6.17 5.80
CA ALA A 64 -11.68 -4.90 5.19
C ALA A 64 -11.92 -5.03 3.68
N ILE A 65 -13.05 -4.49 3.21
CA ILE A 65 -13.39 -4.41 1.79
C ILE A 65 -13.75 -2.97 1.45
N SER A 66 -13.05 -2.38 0.48
CA SER A 66 -13.32 -1.03 0.02
C SER A 66 -14.49 -0.98 -0.97
N LYS A 67 -15.05 0.21 -1.18
CA LYS A 67 -16.10 0.45 -2.18
C LYS A 67 -15.67 0.08 -3.61
N SER A 68 -14.38 0.17 -3.91
CA SER A 68 -13.80 -0.23 -5.21
C SER A 68 -13.50 -1.71 -5.32
N GLY A 69 -13.72 -2.50 -4.25
CA GLY A 69 -13.50 -3.94 -4.22
C GLY A 69 -12.05 -4.34 -3.88
N ALA A 70 -11.22 -3.43 -3.37
CA ALA A 70 -9.96 -3.81 -2.73
C ALA A 70 -10.24 -4.54 -1.41
N ALA A 71 -9.42 -5.52 -1.03
CA ALA A 71 -9.71 -6.33 0.15
C ALA A 71 -8.46 -6.74 0.93
N GLY A 72 -8.68 -6.98 2.24
CA GLY A 72 -7.70 -7.54 3.17
C GLY A 72 -6.73 -6.52 3.75
N LEU A 73 -5.74 -7.03 4.48
CA LEU A 73 -4.68 -6.22 5.12
C LEU A 73 -4.00 -5.26 4.14
N TRP A 74 -3.79 -5.70 2.92
CA TRP A 74 -3.04 -5.02 1.88
C TRP A 74 -3.92 -4.31 0.85
N GLN A 75 -5.24 -4.32 1.02
CA GLN A 75 -6.21 -3.75 0.08
C GLN A 75 -5.92 -4.13 -1.38
N LEU A 76 -5.66 -5.43 -1.61
CA LEU A 76 -5.38 -5.93 -2.95
C LEU A 76 -6.64 -5.90 -3.83
N MET A 77 -6.49 -5.39 -5.04
CA MET A 77 -7.53 -5.53 -6.08
C MET A 77 -7.60 -6.98 -6.60
N PRO A 78 -8.78 -7.46 -7.06
CA PRO A 78 -8.93 -8.82 -7.59
C PRO A 78 -7.96 -9.16 -8.72
N ALA A 79 -7.67 -8.20 -9.59
CA ALA A 79 -6.73 -8.39 -10.70
C ALA A 79 -5.29 -8.55 -10.21
N THR A 80 -4.89 -7.77 -9.19
CA THR A 80 -3.58 -7.86 -8.56
C THR A 80 -3.41 -9.22 -7.87
N ALA A 81 -4.41 -9.67 -7.11
CA ALA A 81 -4.40 -10.96 -6.45
C ALA A 81 -4.14 -12.11 -7.46
N ARG A 82 -4.90 -12.15 -8.56
CA ARG A 82 -4.69 -13.16 -9.63
C ARG A 82 -3.30 -13.09 -10.24
N ARG A 83 -2.79 -11.88 -10.49
CA ARG A 83 -1.47 -11.69 -11.10
C ARG A 83 -0.35 -12.23 -10.22
N PHE A 84 -0.52 -12.16 -8.90
CA PHE A 84 0.47 -12.63 -7.92
C PHE A 84 0.06 -13.96 -7.25
N GLY A 85 -0.69 -14.79 -7.97
CA GLY A 85 -0.86 -16.21 -7.70
C GLY A 85 -1.85 -16.59 -6.60
N ILE A 86 -2.68 -15.67 -6.11
CA ILE A 86 -3.73 -16.01 -5.15
C ILE A 86 -5.15 -15.85 -5.74
N ASN A 87 -6.07 -16.69 -5.25
CA ASN A 87 -7.47 -16.52 -5.60
C ASN A 87 -7.97 -15.19 -5.02
N PRO A 88 -8.75 -14.38 -5.78
CA PRO A 88 -9.33 -13.15 -5.25
C PRO A 88 -10.15 -13.30 -3.97
N LYS A 89 -10.69 -14.47 -3.69
CA LYS A 89 -11.39 -14.77 -2.43
C LYS A 89 -10.44 -14.85 -1.23
N ASP A 90 -9.17 -15.17 -1.46
CA ASP A 90 -8.16 -15.35 -0.41
C ASP A 90 -7.48 -14.03 0.00
N ARG A 91 -7.91 -12.88 -0.51
CA ARG A 91 -7.33 -11.57 -0.18
C ARG A 91 -7.51 -11.17 1.29
N THR A 92 -8.49 -11.78 1.98
CA THR A 92 -8.74 -11.61 3.42
C THR A 92 -7.96 -12.60 4.29
N ASP A 93 -7.31 -13.60 3.69
CA ASP A 93 -6.35 -14.46 4.37
C ASP A 93 -5.03 -13.70 4.54
N ALA A 94 -4.63 -13.46 5.80
CA ALA A 94 -3.47 -12.63 6.12
C ALA A 94 -2.19 -13.17 5.50
N ARG A 95 -1.97 -14.50 5.56
CA ARG A 95 -0.75 -15.15 5.06
C ARG A 95 -0.68 -15.11 3.54
N LYS A 96 -1.74 -15.56 2.87
CA LYS A 96 -1.78 -15.60 1.39
C LYS A 96 -1.70 -14.20 0.80
N SER A 97 -2.44 -13.24 1.37
CA SER A 97 -2.42 -11.86 0.90
C SER A 97 -1.08 -11.18 1.14
N SER A 98 -0.38 -11.48 2.25
CA SER A 98 0.97 -10.94 2.50
C SER A 98 1.99 -11.46 1.49
N ILE A 99 1.94 -12.74 1.12
CA ILE A 99 2.81 -13.31 0.07
C ILE A 99 2.58 -12.58 -1.27
N ALA A 100 1.33 -12.45 -1.70
CA ALA A 100 1.01 -11.77 -2.97
C ALA A 100 1.36 -10.27 -2.94
N ALA A 101 1.13 -9.60 -1.81
CA ALA A 101 1.49 -8.20 -1.64
C ALA A 101 3.01 -7.99 -1.67
N ALA A 102 3.78 -8.84 -0.98
CA ALA A 102 5.24 -8.76 -0.99
C ALA A 102 5.81 -8.93 -2.41
N GLN A 103 5.30 -9.90 -3.19
CA GLN A 103 5.70 -10.08 -4.59
C GLN A 103 5.34 -8.86 -5.46
N TYR A 104 4.16 -8.27 -5.25
CA TYR A 104 3.76 -7.05 -5.95
C TYR A 104 4.67 -5.88 -5.58
N ILE A 105 4.90 -5.65 -4.28
CA ILE A 105 5.82 -4.61 -3.78
C ILE A 105 7.22 -4.83 -4.35
N ALA A 106 7.74 -6.07 -4.35
CA ALA A 106 9.05 -6.39 -4.92
C ALA A 106 9.14 -6.04 -6.41
N SER A 107 8.08 -6.29 -7.18
CA SER A 107 8.02 -5.92 -8.59
C SER A 107 8.10 -4.40 -8.80
N LEU A 108 7.46 -3.63 -7.92
CA LEU A 108 7.49 -2.17 -7.93
C LEU A 108 8.84 -1.64 -7.40
N TYR A 109 9.35 -2.20 -6.31
CA TYR A 109 10.60 -1.75 -5.70
C TYR A 109 11.80 -1.95 -6.63
N ARG A 110 11.84 -3.08 -7.37
CA ARG A 110 12.84 -3.26 -8.44
C ARG A 110 12.78 -2.17 -9.51
N ARG A 111 11.59 -1.65 -9.79
CA ARG A 111 11.37 -0.62 -10.82
C ARG A 111 11.72 0.77 -10.30
N PHE A 112 11.23 1.13 -9.14
CA PHE A 112 11.32 2.50 -8.60
C PHE A 112 12.56 2.70 -7.71
N GLY A 113 13.03 1.69 -6.98
CA GLY A 113 14.26 1.70 -6.17
C GLY A 113 14.18 2.56 -4.91
N ASP A 114 12.99 3.03 -4.52
CA ASP A 114 12.75 3.92 -3.39
C ASP A 114 11.42 3.55 -2.72
N VAL A 115 11.38 3.63 -1.39
CA VAL A 115 10.19 3.23 -0.59
C VAL A 115 9.00 4.13 -0.92
N ALA A 116 9.18 5.45 -0.92
CA ALA A 116 8.08 6.40 -1.13
C ALA A 116 7.50 6.27 -2.55
N TRP A 117 8.36 6.13 -3.56
CA TRP A 117 7.92 5.90 -4.94
C TRP A 117 7.22 4.56 -5.11
N THR A 118 7.70 3.51 -4.41
CA THR A 118 7.06 2.19 -4.44
C THR A 118 5.66 2.23 -3.82
N VAL A 119 5.48 2.93 -2.70
CA VAL A 119 4.17 3.14 -2.07
C VAL A 119 3.24 3.92 -2.98
N ALA A 120 3.72 5.00 -3.61
CA ALA A 120 2.93 5.76 -4.59
C ALA A 120 2.52 4.88 -5.79
N ALA A 121 3.43 4.03 -6.28
CA ALA A 121 3.18 3.10 -7.37
C ALA A 121 2.22 1.97 -6.99
N TYR A 122 2.23 1.54 -5.74
CA TYR A 122 1.28 0.56 -5.21
C TYR A 122 -0.16 1.07 -5.33
N ASN A 123 -0.40 2.31 -4.94
CA ASN A 123 -1.70 2.95 -5.00
C ASN A 123 -2.16 3.24 -6.44
N ALA A 124 -1.31 3.92 -7.22
CA ALA A 124 -1.65 4.41 -8.56
C ALA A 124 -1.54 3.37 -9.69
N GLY A 125 -0.82 2.27 -9.42
CA GLY A 125 -0.29 1.39 -10.45
C GLY A 125 0.98 1.97 -11.09
N GLY A 126 2.07 1.19 -11.10
CA GLY A 126 3.40 1.68 -11.49
C GLY A 126 3.46 2.32 -12.89
N HIS A 127 2.74 1.76 -13.87
CA HIS A 127 2.70 2.33 -15.22
C HIS A 127 1.98 3.69 -15.29
N ASN A 128 0.89 3.82 -14.54
CA ASN A 128 0.15 5.09 -14.47
C ASN A 128 0.99 6.17 -13.80
N LEU A 129 1.68 5.82 -12.71
CA LEU A 129 2.55 6.75 -11.99
C LEU A 129 3.68 7.25 -12.88
N GLU A 130 4.39 6.36 -13.57
CA GLU A 130 5.48 6.77 -14.47
C GLU A 130 5.00 7.70 -15.58
N ARG A 131 3.89 7.35 -16.21
CA ARG A 131 3.31 8.15 -17.29
C ARG A 131 2.89 9.53 -16.84
N ALA A 132 2.33 9.64 -15.61
CA ALA A 132 1.88 10.91 -15.06
C ALA A 132 3.04 11.80 -14.58
N THR A 133 4.10 11.21 -14.03
CA THR A 133 5.18 11.93 -13.37
C THR A 133 6.45 12.07 -14.19
N GLY A 134 6.58 11.31 -15.30
CA GLY A 134 7.83 11.19 -16.03
C GLY A 134 8.95 10.58 -15.16
N PHE A 135 8.65 9.65 -14.29
CA PHE A 135 9.57 9.09 -13.31
C PHE A 135 10.93 8.70 -13.91
N ARG A 136 11.98 9.10 -13.23
CA ARG A 136 13.37 8.68 -13.44
C ARG A 136 13.99 8.41 -12.08
N ARG A 137 14.90 7.43 -12.00
CA ARG A 137 15.61 7.15 -10.74
C ARG A 137 16.28 8.42 -10.21
N GLY A 138 16.16 8.66 -8.90
CA GLY A 138 16.63 9.87 -8.26
C GLY A 138 15.68 11.06 -8.29
N LEU A 139 14.53 10.96 -8.98
CA LEU A 139 13.49 11.98 -8.89
C LEU A 139 12.85 11.97 -7.49
N GLY A 140 12.78 13.12 -6.83
CA GLY A 140 12.15 13.26 -5.52
C GLY A 140 10.65 12.98 -5.58
N ILE A 141 10.09 12.40 -4.50
CA ILE A 141 8.67 12.02 -4.42
C ILE A 141 7.72 13.20 -4.64
N GLU A 142 8.18 14.43 -4.46
CA GLU A 142 7.37 15.65 -4.71
C GLU A 142 6.85 15.73 -6.15
N ALA A 143 7.52 15.09 -7.11
CA ALA A 143 7.02 14.99 -8.48
C ALA A 143 5.72 14.17 -8.59
N ALA A 144 5.41 13.33 -7.60
CA ALA A 144 4.16 12.57 -7.55
C ALA A 144 2.94 13.42 -7.18
N ARG A 145 3.10 14.71 -6.86
CA ARG A 145 1.96 15.62 -6.54
C ARG A 145 0.92 15.72 -7.65
N VAL A 146 1.30 15.40 -8.89
CA VAL A 146 0.35 15.31 -10.01
C VAL A 146 -0.64 14.15 -9.86
N MET A 147 -0.40 13.24 -8.91
CA MET A 147 -1.29 12.15 -8.50
C MET A 147 -1.54 12.26 -6.99
N PRO A 148 -2.47 13.11 -6.54
CA PRO A 148 -2.62 13.49 -5.13
C PRO A 148 -2.80 12.33 -4.17
N GLU A 149 -3.56 11.30 -4.55
CA GLU A 149 -3.84 10.13 -3.72
C GLU A 149 -2.58 9.29 -3.50
N ALA A 150 -1.85 8.99 -4.57
CA ALA A 150 -0.60 8.25 -4.51
C ALA A 150 0.47 8.98 -3.69
N TYR A 151 0.57 10.31 -3.89
CA TYR A 151 1.47 11.15 -3.10
C TYR A 151 1.08 11.17 -1.63
N ALA A 152 -0.22 11.32 -1.32
CA ALA A 152 -0.72 11.34 0.06
C ALA A 152 -0.44 10.03 0.79
N LEU A 153 -0.65 8.87 0.14
CA LEU A 153 -0.31 7.58 0.73
C LEU A 153 1.19 7.46 1.01
N ALA A 154 2.06 7.85 0.07
CA ALA A 154 3.50 7.82 0.26
C ALA A 154 3.94 8.70 1.44
N LYS A 155 3.34 9.88 1.61
CA LYS A 155 3.61 10.79 2.75
C LYS A 155 3.10 10.19 4.07
N ALA A 156 1.92 9.57 4.08
CA ALA A 156 1.36 8.92 5.27
C ALA A 156 2.23 7.75 5.73
N VAL A 157 2.61 6.85 4.83
CA VAL A 157 3.51 5.73 5.15
C VAL A 157 4.87 6.25 5.63
N GLY A 158 5.46 7.24 4.97
CA GLY A 158 6.71 7.85 5.41
C GLY A 158 6.61 8.51 6.80
N TRP A 159 5.47 9.07 7.17
CA TRP A 159 5.21 9.59 8.51
C TRP A 159 5.10 8.46 9.53
N LEU A 160 4.35 7.37 9.22
CA LEU A 160 4.23 6.19 10.08
C LEU A 160 5.60 5.56 10.37
N ILE A 161 6.43 5.40 9.35
CA ILE A 161 7.80 4.87 9.49
C ILE A 161 8.61 5.74 10.47
N ARG A 162 8.59 7.07 10.29
CA ARG A 162 9.34 7.96 11.20
C ARG A 162 8.84 7.95 12.63
N LYS A 163 7.54 7.73 12.85
CA LYS A 163 6.92 7.74 14.18
C LYS A 163 7.03 6.40 14.90
N HIS A 164 6.87 5.29 14.20
CA HIS A 164 6.72 3.96 14.78
C HIS A 164 7.78 2.94 14.32
N GLY A 165 8.66 3.29 13.37
CA GLY A 165 9.56 2.32 12.75
C GLY A 165 8.82 1.38 11.81
N ASN A 166 8.88 0.08 12.09
CA ASN A 166 8.12 -0.95 11.39
C ASN A 166 7.46 -1.90 12.39
N ILE A 167 6.55 -2.77 11.95
CA ILE A 167 5.85 -3.71 12.86
C ILE A 167 6.63 -5.00 13.10
N CYS A 168 7.77 -5.18 12.45
CA CYS A 168 8.56 -6.41 12.47
C CYS A 168 9.58 -6.44 13.62
N GLU A 169 9.77 -5.34 14.30
CA GLU A 169 10.59 -5.14 15.50
C GLU A 169 9.70 -5.07 16.74
#